data_3c0b4b49a5e461f5e5b8e2e2d805c9b8
#
_entry.id   3c0b4b49a5e461f5e5b8e2e2d805c9b8
#
_cell.length_a   1.000
_cell.length_b   1.000
_cell.length_c   1.000
_cell.angle_alpha   90.00
_cell.angle_beta   90.00
_cell.angle_gamma   90.00
#
_symmetry.space_group_name_H-M   'P 1'
#
loop_
_entity.id
_entity.type
_entity.pdbx_description
1 polymer ?
#
loop_
_entity_poly.entity_id
_entity_poly.type
_entity_poly.pdbx_seq_one_letter_code
_entity_poly.pdbx_strand_id
1 'polypeptide(L)'
;MTENFVLLPTPRQITWLQGNFTFTDGRLVLLDPRQSQAVRFAGLRFCAAVRQHLGLDWDVTASSAVPAEQVGLTLAIMPEAVAQPEGYRLRVAPEGITIHARDAAGVFYGVCTLIQLVQQAEGSVLPCLDIADWPDFPARGVMLDVSRDKVPTLETLFALVDRLASWKINQVQLYTEHTFAYRQHPEVWEHASPLTGAEILALDAYCRERFVELVPNQNSFGHMKPWLIHERYAHLAETHGTIKTPWGSYTMQGPFSLAPEHPGSLELVRSLYDELLPHFTSHQINVGCDETIDLGQGASKAACEARGEGQVYFDFLLKIYQDVTRRGYTMQFWGDIITQHPDLVPQLPRDVIALEWGYEFDHPFDEHGAQFAAAGVPFYVCPGTASWNSIAGRTDNALGNLHNAAENGLKHGATGYLNTDWGDYGHWQYLPVSYLGFGAGAAYSWCLEANRVLDVPQALSRFAFDDPSGVMGALAYDLGNVYQIPHVPRIHNSSVLFRVLQGDTAYQDRLKDVTAEDFEGAQERIAAILARLDDTRMTCPDADLIKREFANAGRLLQHACRRALQLLGQETDKSVMLADLEETIAEHKTLWLARNRPGGLADSLKRFEALRKAYL
;
A
#
# COMPACT_ATOMS: atom_id res chain seq x y z
N MET A 1 -8.82 -11.11 -32.64
CA MET A 1 -9.45 -10.04 -31.82
C MET A 1 -9.49 -10.37 -30.32
N THR A 2 -9.13 -11.58 -29.90
CA THR A 2 -9.21 -12.02 -28.47
C THR A 2 -7.93 -11.80 -27.66
N GLU A 3 -6.82 -11.45 -28.28
CA GLU A 3 -5.51 -11.32 -27.60
C GLU A 3 -5.24 -9.96 -26.93
N ASN A 4 -6.19 -9.01 -26.98
CA ASN A 4 -5.95 -7.62 -26.58
C ASN A 4 -6.59 -7.21 -25.24
N PHE A 5 -7.30 -8.10 -24.54
CA PHE A 5 -7.87 -7.75 -23.24
C PHE A 5 -6.84 -7.89 -22.13
N VAL A 6 -6.62 -6.80 -21.40
CA VAL A 6 -5.81 -6.78 -20.18
C VAL A 6 -6.75 -6.84 -18.98
N LEU A 7 -6.36 -7.56 -17.94
CA LEU A 7 -7.12 -7.64 -16.68
C LEU A 7 -6.16 -7.47 -15.49
N LEU A 8 -6.61 -6.80 -14.46
CA LEU A 8 -5.85 -6.55 -13.23
C LEU A 8 -6.70 -6.86 -12.00
N PRO A 9 -6.45 -7.97 -11.32
CA PRO A 9 -5.57 -9.11 -11.67
C PRO A 9 -6.04 -9.89 -12.89
N THR A 10 -5.09 -10.52 -13.61
CA THR A 10 -5.42 -11.53 -14.61
C THR A 10 -6.04 -12.73 -13.93
N PRO A 11 -7.24 -13.19 -14.36
CA PRO A 11 -7.89 -14.35 -13.78
C PRO A 11 -7.10 -15.65 -13.99
N ARG A 12 -7.29 -16.60 -13.10
CA ARG A 12 -6.63 -17.91 -13.11
C ARG A 12 -6.87 -18.70 -14.40
N GLN A 13 -8.10 -18.66 -14.91
CA GLN A 13 -8.48 -19.36 -16.12
C GLN A 13 -9.42 -18.51 -16.96
N ILE A 14 -9.09 -18.32 -18.23
CA ILE A 14 -9.93 -17.67 -19.23
C ILE A 14 -10.02 -18.59 -20.45
N THR A 15 -11.24 -18.85 -20.91
CA THR A 15 -11.52 -19.55 -22.15
C THR A 15 -12.37 -18.67 -23.05
N TRP A 16 -11.83 -18.29 -24.19
CA TRP A 16 -12.57 -17.54 -25.20
C TRP A 16 -13.49 -18.47 -25.98
N LEU A 17 -14.75 -18.05 -26.17
CA LEU A 17 -15.78 -18.82 -26.84
C LEU A 17 -16.15 -18.15 -28.16
N GLN A 18 -16.89 -18.87 -29.03
CA GLN A 18 -17.42 -18.29 -30.26
C GLN A 18 -18.66 -17.42 -29.98
N GLY A 19 -18.78 -16.31 -30.72
CA GLY A 19 -19.90 -15.38 -30.61
C GLY A 19 -19.57 -14.16 -29.77
N ASN A 20 -20.55 -13.28 -29.67
CA ASN A 20 -20.45 -12.03 -28.94
C ASN A 20 -21.73 -11.77 -28.15
N PHE A 21 -21.62 -11.07 -27.04
CA PHE A 21 -22.73 -10.45 -26.33
C PHE A 21 -22.80 -8.97 -26.73
N THR A 22 -23.99 -8.49 -27.07
CA THR A 22 -24.21 -7.07 -27.39
C THR A 22 -24.99 -6.42 -26.24
N PHE A 23 -24.40 -5.39 -25.65
CA PHE A 23 -25.07 -4.56 -24.66
C PHE A 23 -26.13 -3.70 -25.36
N THR A 24 -27.35 -3.74 -24.84
CA THR A 24 -28.47 -2.93 -25.31
C THR A 24 -29.10 -2.20 -24.13
N ASP A 25 -29.73 -1.07 -24.38
CA ASP A 25 -30.39 -0.29 -23.37
C ASP A 25 -31.59 -1.00 -22.72
N GLY A 26 -31.92 -0.61 -21.48
CA GLY A 26 -33.10 -1.14 -20.76
C GLY A 26 -33.01 -2.57 -20.25
N ARG A 27 -31.82 -3.19 -20.27
CA ARG A 27 -31.61 -4.53 -19.69
C ARG A 27 -31.53 -4.49 -18.17
N LEU A 28 -31.71 -5.64 -17.54
CA LEU A 28 -31.74 -5.80 -16.09
C LEU A 28 -30.58 -6.67 -15.58
N VAL A 29 -30.09 -6.30 -14.39
CA VAL A 29 -29.24 -7.14 -13.55
C VAL A 29 -30.14 -7.90 -12.59
N LEU A 30 -30.26 -9.21 -12.78
CA LEU A 30 -31.05 -10.10 -11.93
C LEU A 30 -30.20 -10.57 -10.73
N LEU A 31 -30.64 -10.23 -9.53
CA LEU A 31 -30.07 -10.74 -8.29
C LEU A 31 -30.83 -12.00 -7.84
N ASP A 32 -30.13 -13.02 -7.30
CA ASP A 32 -30.82 -14.16 -6.66
C ASP A 32 -31.78 -13.64 -5.57
N PRO A 33 -33.09 -13.87 -5.66
CA PRO A 33 -34.07 -13.35 -4.71
C PRO A 33 -33.80 -13.71 -3.25
N ARG A 34 -33.15 -14.86 -3.01
CA ARG A 34 -32.85 -15.36 -1.66
C ARG A 34 -31.69 -14.62 -1.00
N GLN A 35 -30.81 -13.97 -1.80
CA GLN A 35 -29.55 -13.36 -1.37
C GLN A 35 -29.35 -11.96 -1.96
N SER A 36 -30.43 -11.32 -2.42
CA SER A 36 -30.40 -10.07 -3.16
C SER A 36 -29.67 -8.94 -2.41
N GLN A 37 -29.83 -8.85 -1.09
CA GLN A 37 -29.15 -7.82 -0.30
C GLN A 37 -27.63 -8.01 -0.28
N ALA A 38 -27.14 -9.25 -0.22
CA ALA A 38 -25.70 -9.53 -0.18
C ALA A 38 -24.96 -9.17 -1.48
N VAL A 39 -25.66 -9.21 -2.62
CA VAL A 39 -25.09 -8.94 -3.95
C VAL A 39 -25.56 -7.62 -4.57
N ARG A 40 -26.42 -6.87 -3.86
CA ARG A 40 -27.02 -5.62 -4.35
C ARG A 40 -25.98 -4.59 -4.76
N PHE A 41 -24.97 -4.38 -3.92
CA PHE A 41 -23.91 -3.40 -4.20
C PHE A 41 -23.15 -3.73 -5.50
N ALA A 42 -22.81 -4.99 -5.71
CA ALA A 42 -22.16 -5.46 -6.93
C ALA A 42 -23.05 -5.19 -8.18
N GLY A 43 -24.35 -5.45 -8.11
CA GLY A 43 -25.30 -5.15 -9.18
C GLY A 43 -25.39 -3.66 -9.52
N LEU A 44 -25.52 -2.81 -8.50
CA LEU A 44 -25.55 -1.35 -8.69
C LEU A 44 -24.24 -0.80 -9.25
N ARG A 45 -23.09 -1.32 -8.80
CA ARG A 45 -21.77 -0.97 -9.32
C ARG A 45 -21.65 -1.31 -10.81
N PHE A 46 -22.18 -2.47 -11.21
CA PHE A 46 -22.20 -2.85 -12.63
C PHE A 46 -23.09 -1.93 -13.47
N CYS A 47 -24.30 -1.61 -13.02
CA CYS A 47 -25.18 -0.64 -13.72
C CYS A 47 -24.50 0.73 -13.89
N ALA A 48 -23.81 1.22 -12.85
CA ALA A 48 -23.06 2.46 -12.93
C ALA A 48 -21.93 2.39 -13.98
N ALA A 49 -21.20 1.26 -14.05
CA ALA A 49 -20.14 1.05 -15.03
C ALA A 49 -20.68 0.96 -16.48
N VAL A 50 -21.79 0.28 -16.70
CA VAL A 50 -22.46 0.21 -18.02
C VAL A 50 -22.89 1.61 -18.48
N ARG A 51 -23.45 2.42 -17.58
CA ARG A 51 -23.80 3.81 -17.86
C ARG A 51 -22.56 4.65 -18.19
N GLN A 52 -21.51 4.54 -17.40
CA GLN A 52 -20.28 5.32 -17.56
C GLN A 52 -19.54 4.99 -18.86
N HIS A 53 -19.37 3.70 -19.18
CA HIS A 53 -18.52 3.27 -20.28
C HIS A 53 -19.26 3.05 -21.61
N LEU A 54 -20.55 2.71 -21.54
CA LEU A 54 -21.34 2.38 -22.74
C LEU A 54 -22.50 3.38 -22.99
N GLY A 55 -22.81 4.25 -22.03
CA GLY A 55 -23.91 5.20 -22.15
C GLY A 55 -25.30 4.54 -22.11
N LEU A 56 -25.42 3.32 -21.57
CA LEU A 56 -26.65 2.54 -21.51
C LEU A 56 -27.22 2.52 -20.08
N ASP A 57 -28.53 2.58 -19.97
CA ASP A 57 -29.23 2.49 -18.70
C ASP A 57 -29.71 1.07 -18.42
N TRP A 58 -29.13 0.46 -17.37
CA TRP A 58 -29.53 -0.83 -16.80
C TRP A 58 -30.03 -0.61 -15.37
N ASP A 59 -30.92 -1.49 -14.92
CA ASP A 59 -31.45 -1.44 -13.54
C ASP A 59 -31.33 -2.80 -12.86
N VAL A 60 -31.48 -2.81 -11.54
CA VAL A 60 -31.33 -4.01 -10.70
C VAL A 60 -32.71 -4.54 -10.32
N THR A 61 -32.90 -5.84 -10.42
CA THR A 61 -34.13 -6.52 -9.96
C THR A 61 -33.82 -7.81 -9.22
N ALA A 62 -34.69 -8.21 -8.30
CA ALA A 62 -34.69 -9.52 -7.66
C ALA A 62 -35.96 -10.31 -7.98
N SER A 63 -36.77 -9.85 -8.95
CA SER A 63 -38.01 -10.51 -9.34
C SER A 63 -37.76 -11.68 -10.28
N SER A 64 -38.16 -12.88 -9.88
CA SER A 64 -38.13 -14.08 -10.75
C SER A 64 -39.19 -14.07 -11.85
N ALA A 65 -40.11 -13.09 -11.85
CA ALA A 65 -41.15 -12.95 -12.87
C ALA A 65 -40.68 -12.17 -14.11
N VAL A 66 -39.42 -11.67 -14.13
CA VAL A 66 -38.84 -10.95 -15.26
C VAL A 66 -38.62 -11.91 -16.43
N PRO A 67 -39.04 -11.57 -17.67
CA PRO A 67 -38.75 -12.33 -18.86
C PRO A 67 -37.23 -12.47 -19.10
N ALA A 68 -36.78 -13.67 -19.47
CA ALA A 68 -35.33 -13.95 -19.62
C ALA A 68 -34.63 -13.02 -20.64
N GLU A 69 -35.35 -12.60 -21.69
CA GLU A 69 -34.86 -11.69 -22.73
C GLU A 69 -34.59 -10.25 -22.21
N GLN A 70 -35.12 -9.87 -21.05
CA GLN A 70 -34.84 -8.59 -20.42
C GLN A 70 -33.62 -8.66 -19.48
N VAL A 71 -33.18 -9.85 -19.11
CA VAL A 71 -32.03 -10.03 -18.22
C VAL A 71 -30.73 -9.97 -19.03
N GLY A 72 -29.86 -9.03 -18.68
CA GLY A 72 -28.53 -8.90 -19.29
C GLY A 72 -27.44 -9.56 -18.44
N LEU A 73 -27.58 -9.51 -17.10
CA LEU A 73 -26.64 -10.09 -16.16
C LEU A 73 -27.40 -10.79 -15.02
N THR A 74 -26.97 -12.00 -14.65
CA THR A 74 -27.46 -12.70 -13.47
C THR A 74 -26.34 -12.84 -12.43
N LEU A 75 -26.62 -12.46 -11.18
CA LEU A 75 -25.70 -12.56 -10.03
C LEU A 75 -26.27 -13.54 -9.01
N ALA A 76 -25.54 -14.62 -8.70
CA ALA A 76 -25.99 -15.63 -7.74
C ALA A 76 -24.82 -16.20 -6.89
N ILE A 77 -25.10 -16.42 -5.61
CA ILE A 77 -24.21 -17.17 -4.72
C ILE A 77 -24.60 -18.66 -4.83
N MET A 78 -23.70 -19.46 -5.37
CA MET A 78 -23.88 -20.89 -5.65
C MET A 78 -22.69 -21.71 -5.13
N PRO A 79 -22.60 -21.99 -3.83
CA PRO A 79 -21.45 -22.68 -3.23
C PRO A 79 -21.18 -24.07 -3.81
N GLU A 80 -22.19 -24.71 -4.36
CA GLU A 80 -22.07 -26.00 -5.05
C GLU A 80 -21.41 -25.91 -6.43
N ALA A 81 -21.44 -24.74 -7.06
CA ALA A 81 -20.82 -24.49 -8.37
C ALA A 81 -19.38 -23.97 -8.27
N VAL A 82 -19.02 -23.35 -7.13
CA VAL A 82 -17.70 -22.77 -6.88
C VAL A 82 -17.25 -23.17 -5.48
N ALA A 83 -16.19 -23.97 -5.38
CA ALA A 83 -15.74 -24.54 -4.10
C ALA A 83 -14.85 -23.57 -3.29
N GLN A 84 -14.07 -22.72 -3.96
CA GLN A 84 -13.06 -21.88 -3.35
C GLN A 84 -13.70 -20.63 -2.71
N PRO A 85 -13.33 -20.26 -1.46
CA PRO A 85 -13.74 -18.97 -0.89
C PRO A 85 -13.37 -17.80 -1.81
N GLU A 86 -14.25 -16.80 -1.88
CA GLU A 86 -14.12 -15.63 -2.75
C GLU A 86 -14.02 -15.95 -4.26
N GLY A 87 -14.14 -17.24 -4.64
CA GLY A 87 -14.09 -17.69 -6.02
C GLY A 87 -15.38 -17.39 -6.79
N TYR A 88 -15.23 -17.26 -8.12
CA TYR A 88 -16.35 -17.03 -9.03
C TYR A 88 -16.15 -17.70 -10.38
N ARG A 89 -17.29 -17.92 -11.08
CA ARG A 89 -17.35 -18.22 -12.52
C ARG A 89 -18.10 -17.09 -13.20
N LEU A 90 -17.48 -16.48 -14.20
CA LEU A 90 -18.08 -15.48 -15.06
C LEU A 90 -18.22 -16.07 -16.47
N ARG A 91 -19.43 -16.13 -16.99
CA ARG A 91 -19.71 -16.56 -18.35
C ARG A 91 -20.39 -15.45 -19.12
N VAL A 92 -19.84 -15.13 -20.29
CA VAL A 92 -20.42 -14.24 -21.29
C VAL A 92 -20.89 -15.10 -22.46
N ALA A 93 -22.20 -15.10 -22.76
CA ALA A 93 -22.82 -15.83 -23.84
C ALA A 93 -23.73 -14.89 -24.65
N PRO A 94 -24.10 -15.23 -25.91
CA PRO A 94 -24.91 -14.34 -26.76
C PRO A 94 -26.26 -13.95 -26.11
N GLU A 95 -26.83 -14.83 -25.31
CA GLU A 95 -28.11 -14.64 -24.62
C GLU A 95 -28.03 -13.81 -23.33
N GLY A 96 -26.87 -13.75 -22.68
CA GLY A 96 -26.68 -13.03 -21.42
C GLY A 96 -25.36 -13.33 -20.72
N ILE A 97 -25.17 -12.66 -19.60
CA ILE A 97 -23.99 -12.79 -18.73
C ILE A 97 -24.41 -13.41 -17.40
N THR A 98 -23.60 -14.34 -16.86
CA THR A 98 -23.83 -14.92 -15.55
C THR A 98 -22.58 -14.86 -14.68
N ILE A 99 -22.75 -14.51 -13.41
CA ILE A 99 -21.72 -14.63 -12.37
C ILE A 99 -22.28 -15.53 -11.27
N HIS A 100 -21.68 -16.70 -11.12
CA HIS A 100 -21.92 -17.61 -10.01
C HIS A 100 -20.70 -17.63 -9.12
N ALA A 101 -20.86 -17.48 -7.81
CA ALA A 101 -19.75 -17.40 -6.89
C ALA A 101 -19.98 -18.24 -5.62
N ARG A 102 -18.90 -18.50 -4.90
CA ARG A 102 -18.92 -19.19 -3.61
C ARG A 102 -19.68 -18.40 -2.55
N ASP A 103 -19.50 -17.07 -2.55
CA ASP A 103 -19.98 -16.12 -1.55
C ASP A 103 -20.20 -14.73 -2.19
N ALA A 104 -20.64 -13.77 -1.40
CA ALA A 104 -20.91 -12.42 -1.87
C ALA A 104 -19.66 -11.67 -2.35
N ALA A 105 -18.50 -11.92 -1.71
CA ALA A 105 -17.23 -11.33 -2.14
C ALA A 105 -16.83 -11.84 -3.53
N GLY A 106 -16.99 -13.15 -3.78
CA GLY A 106 -16.74 -13.71 -5.12
C GLY A 106 -17.65 -13.11 -6.19
N VAL A 107 -18.93 -12.81 -5.89
CA VAL A 107 -19.82 -12.10 -6.82
C VAL A 107 -19.27 -10.71 -7.12
N PHE A 108 -18.85 -9.97 -6.08
CA PHE A 108 -18.28 -8.65 -6.23
C PHE A 108 -17.00 -8.67 -7.09
N TYR A 109 -16.10 -9.62 -6.87
CA TYR A 109 -14.86 -9.75 -7.65
C TYR A 109 -15.11 -10.17 -9.11
N GLY A 110 -16.12 -11.02 -9.33
CA GLY A 110 -16.58 -11.34 -10.68
C GLY A 110 -17.13 -10.12 -11.41
N VAL A 111 -17.87 -9.25 -10.70
CA VAL A 111 -18.35 -7.97 -11.25
C VAL A 111 -17.18 -7.01 -11.52
N CYS A 112 -16.17 -6.95 -10.66
CA CYS A 112 -14.97 -6.13 -10.92
C CYS A 112 -14.26 -6.57 -12.21
N THR A 113 -14.11 -7.87 -12.42
CA THR A 113 -13.55 -8.42 -13.67
C THR A 113 -14.44 -8.09 -14.89
N LEU A 114 -15.76 -8.22 -14.77
CA LEU A 114 -16.68 -7.87 -15.85
C LEU A 114 -16.64 -6.39 -16.20
N ILE A 115 -16.51 -5.50 -15.21
CA ILE A 115 -16.35 -4.06 -15.42
C ILE A 115 -15.07 -3.78 -16.22
N GLN A 116 -13.95 -4.40 -15.90
CA GLN A 116 -12.71 -4.25 -16.66
C GLN A 116 -12.85 -4.74 -18.12
N LEU A 117 -13.64 -5.77 -18.36
CA LEU A 117 -13.97 -6.21 -19.72
C LEU A 117 -14.84 -5.19 -20.45
N VAL A 118 -15.85 -4.63 -19.77
CA VAL A 118 -16.74 -3.59 -20.32
C VAL A 118 -15.97 -2.31 -20.70
N GLN A 119 -15.00 -1.90 -19.89
CA GLN A 119 -14.11 -0.76 -20.19
C GLN A 119 -13.35 -0.90 -21.51
N GLN A 120 -13.19 -2.13 -21.99
CA GLN A 120 -12.44 -2.46 -23.20
C GLN A 120 -13.35 -2.94 -24.35
N ALA A 121 -14.67 -2.91 -24.15
CA ALA A 121 -15.63 -3.33 -25.17
C ALA A 121 -15.64 -2.38 -26.36
N GLU A 122 -15.58 -2.91 -27.57
CA GLU A 122 -15.67 -2.11 -28.80
C GLU A 122 -17.13 -1.99 -29.23
N GLY A 123 -17.66 -0.76 -29.26
CA GLY A 123 -19.00 -0.49 -29.77
C GLY A 123 -20.12 -1.25 -29.02
N SER A 124 -20.04 -1.38 -27.72
CA SER A 124 -21.00 -2.13 -26.87
C SER A 124 -21.04 -3.64 -27.15
N VAL A 125 -19.96 -4.22 -27.66
CA VAL A 125 -19.85 -5.65 -27.95
C VAL A 125 -18.73 -6.28 -27.13
N LEU A 126 -19.01 -7.40 -26.47
CA LEU A 126 -18.05 -8.18 -25.70
C LEU A 126 -17.96 -9.60 -26.28
N PRO A 127 -16.75 -10.13 -26.57
CA PRO A 127 -16.58 -11.51 -26.97
C PRO A 127 -17.11 -12.49 -25.91
N CYS A 128 -17.67 -13.61 -26.36
CA CYS A 128 -18.07 -14.67 -25.44
C CYS A 128 -16.87 -15.32 -24.78
N LEU A 129 -16.99 -15.60 -23.48
CA LEU A 129 -15.90 -16.18 -22.68
C LEU A 129 -16.44 -16.92 -21.46
N ASP A 130 -15.59 -17.75 -20.86
CA ASP A 130 -15.79 -18.40 -19.56
C ASP A 130 -14.55 -18.17 -18.69
N ILE A 131 -14.73 -17.62 -17.49
CA ILE A 131 -13.68 -17.38 -16.51
C ILE A 131 -13.99 -18.22 -15.28
N ALA A 132 -12.97 -18.93 -14.74
CA ALA A 132 -12.98 -19.52 -13.42
C ALA A 132 -11.81 -18.94 -12.60
N ASP A 133 -12.11 -18.33 -11.47
CA ASP A 133 -11.14 -17.52 -10.74
C ASP A 133 -11.33 -17.55 -9.22
N TRP A 134 -10.23 -17.53 -8.48
CA TRP A 134 -10.17 -17.51 -7.01
C TRP A 134 -8.78 -17.07 -6.53
N PRO A 135 -8.65 -16.51 -5.30
CA PRO A 135 -7.37 -16.02 -4.81
C PRO A 135 -6.39 -17.12 -4.39
N ASP A 136 -5.09 -16.80 -4.45
CA ASP A 136 -4.01 -17.59 -3.85
C ASP A 136 -3.89 -17.30 -2.35
N PHE A 137 -3.92 -16.01 -1.96
CA PHE A 137 -3.85 -15.61 -0.55
C PHE A 137 -5.24 -15.27 -0.01
N PRO A 138 -5.63 -15.82 1.16
CA PRO A 138 -6.88 -15.46 1.82
C PRO A 138 -6.96 -13.98 2.20
N ALA A 139 -5.89 -13.43 2.82
CA ALA A 139 -5.76 -12.01 3.10
C ALA A 139 -4.84 -11.36 2.07
N ARG A 140 -5.34 -10.30 1.42
CA ARG A 140 -4.63 -9.51 0.40
C ARG A 140 -4.74 -8.05 0.80
N GLY A 141 -3.71 -7.56 1.48
CA GLY A 141 -3.74 -6.28 2.15
C GLY A 141 -2.89 -5.21 1.49
N VAL A 142 -3.27 -3.98 1.76
CA VAL A 142 -2.44 -2.79 1.59
C VAL A 142 -2.35 -2.07 2.92
N MET A 143 -1.14 -1.70 3.34
CA MET A 143 -0.91 -0.82 4.47
C MET A 143 -0.41 0.53 3.98
N LEU A 144 -1.10 1.59 4.35
CA LEU A 144 -0.72 2.97 4.06
C LEU A 144 -0.20 3.64 5.32
N ASP A 145 0.99 4.21 5.26
CA ASP A 145 1.55 5.00 6.35
C ASP A 145 0.86 6.37 6.44
N VAL A 146 0.15 6.59 7.53
CA VAL A 146 -0.52 7.86 7.83
C VAL A 146 0.12 8.61 8.99
N SER A 147 1.29 8.15 9.47
CA SER A 147 1.97 8.72 10.64
C SER A 147 3.27 9.45 10.32
N ARG A 148 3.89 9.17 9.15
CA ARG A 148 5.03 9.92 8.68
C ARG A 148 4.55 11.08 7.81
N ASP A 149 4.20 12.17 8.48
CA ASP A 149 3.80 13.48 7.95
C ASP A 149 2.44 13.51 7.21
N LYS A 150 2.16 12.65 6.24
CA LYS A 150 0.91 12.67 5.47
C LYS A 150 -0.24 11.95 6.15
N VAL A 151 -1.35 12.67 6.35
CA VAL A 151 -2.65 12.09 6.67
C VAL A 151 -3.60 12.40 5.51
N PRO A 152 -4.05 11.42 4.72
CA PRO A 152 -4.96 11.66 3.60
C PRO A 152 -6.31 12.21 4.06
N THR A 153 -6.99 12.94 3.15
CA THR A 153 -8.40 13.28 3.36
C THR A 153 -9.27 12.02 3.28
N LEU A 154 -10.47 12.08 3.85
CA LEU A 154 -11.40 10.95 3.81
C LEU A 154 -11.81 10.61 2.36
N GLU A 155 -11.96 11.63 1.51
CA GLU A 155 -12.24 11.47 0.08
C GLU A 155 -11.11 10.73 -0.64
N THR A 156 -9.85 11.05 -0.32
CA THR A 156 -8.67 10.34 -0.86
C THR A 156 -8.67 8.88 -0.42
N LEU A 157 -8.99 8.60 0.86
CA LEU A 157 -9.07 7.23 1.38
C LEU A 157 -10.21 6.45 0.72
N PHE A 158 -11.38 7.04 0.53
CA PHE A 158 -12.49 6.40 -0.17
C PHE A 158 -12.12 6.04 -1.62
N ALA A 159 -11.52 6.98 -2.35
CA ALA A 159 -11.07 6.73 -3.73
C ALA A 159 -10.01 5.62 -3.80
N LEU A 160 -9.07 5.60 -2.84
CA LEU A 160 -8.05 4.55 -2.75
C LEU A 160 -8.68 3.17 -2.46
N VAL A 161 -9.57 3.08 -1.47
CA VAL A 161 -10.26 1.84 -1.11
C VAL A 161 -11.08 1.31 -2.29
N ASP A 162 -11.81 2.18 -3.01
CA ASP A 162 -12.59 1.77 -4.17
C ASP A 162 -11.71 1.19 -5.29
N ARG A 163 -10.56 1.81 -5.53
CA ARG A 163 -9.55 1.34 -6.49
C ARG A 163 -8.97 -0.01 -6.06
N LEU A 164 -8.51 -0.13 -4.82
CA LEU A 164 -7.94 -1.37 -4.28
C LEU A 164 -8.96 -2.53 -4.31
N ALA A 165 -10.20 -2.27 -3.92
CA ALA A 165 -11.29 -3.25 -4.00
C ALA A 165 -11.56 -3.70 -5.44
N SER A 166 -11.47 -2.78 -6.43
CA SER A 166 -11.60 -3.13 -7.85
C SER A 166 -10.49 -4.06 -8.34
N TRP A 167 -9.33 -4.06 -7.68
CA TRP A 167 -8.20 -4.97 -7.89
C TRP A 167 -8.24 -6.19 -6.95
N LYS A 168 -9.37 -6.42 -6.27
CA LYS A 168 -9.61 -7.60 -5.41
C LYS A 168 -8.75 -7.64 -4.14
N ILE A 169 -8.25 -6.49 -3.68
CA ILE A 169 -7.69 -6.33 -2.32
C ILE A 169 -8.84 -6.41 -1.32
N ASN A 170 -8.65 -7.16 -0.23
CA ASN A 170 -9.67 -7.40 0.79
C ASN A 170 -9.27 -6.97 2.20
N GLN A 171 -8.11 -6.34 2.37
CA GLN A 171 -7.67 -5.79 3.65
C GLN A 171 -6.98 -4.43 3.46
N VAL A 172 -7.25 -3.48 4.33
CA VAL A 172 -6.55 -2.18 4.40
C VAL A 172 -6.14 -1.92 5.83
N GLN A 173 -4.91 -1.44 6.03
CA GLN A 173 -4.41 -0.96 7.31
C GLN A 173 -3.92 0.48 7.16
N LEU A 174 -4.21 1.32 8.14
CA LEU A 174 -3.63 2.65 8.27
C LEU A 174 -2.59 2.58 9.39
N TYR A 175 -1.30 2.60 9.03
CA TYR A 175 -0.22 2.55 10.00
C TYR A 175 -0.24 3.79 10.89
N THR A 176 -0.46 3.58 12.18
CA THR A 176 -0.67 4.66 13.14
C THR A 176 0.37 4.61 14.27
N GLU A 177 1.06 5.72 14.45
CA GLU A 177 1.84 6.03 15.65
C GLU A 177 1.06 6.97 16.57
N HIS A 178 0.53 8.09 16.02
CA HIS A 178 -0.13 9.16 16.77
C HIS A 178 -1.27 9.86 16.01
N THR A 179 -1.56 9.45 14.80
CA THR A 179 -2.47 10.16 13.88
C THR A 179 -3.94 9.72 13.97
N PHE A 180 -4.34 9.20 15.13
CA PHE A 180 -5.74 9.07 15.52
C PHE A 180 -6.06 10.10 16.62
N ALA A 181 -7.27 10.68 16.60
CA ALA A 181 -7.69 11.73 17.52
C ALA A 181 -8.08 11.18 18.91
N TYR A 182 -7.10 10.69 19.66
CA TYR A 182 -7.27 10.18 21.01
C TYR A 182 -7.74 11.27 21.96
N ARG A 183 -8.94 11.14 22.51
CA ARG A 183 -9.56 12.20 23.34
C ARG A 183 -8.81 12.47 24.65
N GLN A 184 -8.17 11.43 25.20
CA GLN A 184 -7.41 11.54 26.46
C GLN A 184 -5.99 12.06 26.25
N HIS A 185 -5.53 12.20 24.98
CA HIS A 185 -4.14 12.45 24.62
C HIS A 185 -3.99 13.53 23.54
N PRO A 186 -4.69 14.70 23.65
CA PRO A 186 -4.72 15.69 22.55
C PRO A 186 -3.36 16.29 22.22
N GLU A 187 -2.47 16.41 23.21
CA GLU A 187 -1.13 16.98 23.05
C GLU A 187 -0.25 16.22 22.05
N VAL A 188 -0.55 14.95 21.80
CA VAL A 188 0.27 14.09 20.92
C VAL A 188 -0.05 14.31 19.44
N TRP A 189 -1.31 14.64 19.13
CA TRP A 189 -1.79 14.68 17.75
C TRP A 189 -2.33 16.04 17.27
N GLU A 190 -2.45 17.04 18.15
CA GLU A 190 -3.13 18.32 17.83
C GLU A 190 -2.58 19.05 16.59
N HIS A 191 -1.30 18.80 16.22
CA HIS A 191 -0.65 19.36 15.05
C HIS A 191 -0.57 18.40 13.85
N ALA A 192 -0.99 17.15 14.01
CA ALA A 192 -0.85 16.10 12.99
C ALA A 192 -2.06 15.99 12.04
N SER A 193 -3.17 16.72 12.30
CA SER A 193 -4.44 16.58 11.57
C SER A 193 -4.93 15.12 11.51
N PRO A 194 -5.16 14.47 12.65
CA PRO A 194 -5.43 13.03 12.75
C PRO A 194 -6.78 12.65 12.14
N LEU A 195 -6.97 11.34 11.94
CA LEU A 195 -8.29 10.77 11.68
C LEU A 195 -9.11 10.72 12.97
N THR A 196 -10.37 11.10 12.89
CA THR A 196 -11.31 11.04 14.00
C THR A 196 -12.03 9.69 14.06
N GLY A 197 -12.57 9.32 15.23
CA GLY A 197 -13.37 8.11 15.37
C GLY A 197 -14.59 8.08 14.42
N ALA A 198 -15.23 9.23 14.16
CA ALA A 198 -16.34 9.30 13.21
C ALA A 198 -15.89 9.01 11.76
N GLU A 199 -14.71 9.48 11.38
CA GLU A 199 -14.14 9.20 10.06
C GLU A 199 -13.72 7.75 9.91
N ILE A 200 -13.16 7.13 10.95
CA ILE A 200 -12.85 5.69 10.94
C ILE A 200 -14.13 4.86 10.81
N LEU A 201 -15.20 5.18 11.54
CA LEU A 201 -16.50 4.50 11.40
C LEU A 201 -17.06 4.62 9.97
N ALA A 202 -16.92 5.78 9.33
CA ALA A 202 -17.35 5.99 7.96
C ALA A 202 -16.49 5.18 6.97
N LEU A 203 -15.17 5.15 7.19
CA LEU A 203 -14.23 4.39 6.36
C LEU A 203 -14.44 2.88 6.51
N ASP A 204 -14.66 2.39 7.73
CA ASP A 204 -14.95 0.97 8.00
C ASP A 204 -16.23 0.53 7.29
N ALA A 205 -17.30 1.33 7.36
CA ALA A 205 -18.55 1.05 6.66
C ALA A 205 -18.35 1.02 5.13
N TYR A 206 -17.56 1.96 4.60
CA TYR A 206 -17.23 2.03 3.17
C TYR A 206 -16.40 0.83 2.69
N CYS A 207 -15.44 0.40 3.50
CA CYS A 207 -14.63 -0.80 3.25
C CYS A 207 -15.49 -2.06 3.22
N ARG A 208 -16.35 -2.26 4.24
CA ARG A 208 -17.21 -3.45 4.33
C ARG A 208 -18.15 -3.62 3.14
N GLU A 209 -18.71 -2.54 2.63
CA GLU A 209 -19.57 -2.59 1.45
C GLU A 209 -18.84 -3.11 0.20
N ARG A 210 -17.49 -2.99 0.21
CA ARG A 210 -16.57 -3.43 -0.86
C ARG A 210 -15.84 -4.72 -0.53
N PHE A 211 -16.25 -5.43 0.51
CA PHE A 211 -15.59 -6.66 0.98
C PHE A 211 -14.11 -6.44 1.35
N VAL A 212 -13.79 -5.26 1.87
CA VAL A 212 -12.49 -4.90 2.43
C VAL A 212 -12.60 -4.82 3.95
N GLU A 213 -11.72 -5.53 4.66
CA GLU A 213 -11.56 -5.43 6.11
C GLU A 213 -10.64 -4.25 6.43
N LEU A 214 -11.10 -3.28 7.20
CA LEU A 214 -10.25 -2.23 7.76
C LEU A 214 -9.69 -2.72 9.09
N VAL A 215 -8.41 -3.12 9.11
CA VAL A 215 -7.74 -3.63 10.32
C VAL A 215 -7.12 -2.48 11.09
N PRO A 216 -7.45 -2.29 12.39
CA PRO A 216 -6.78 -1.30 13.23
C PRO A 216 -5.29 -1.59 13.35
N ASN A 217 -4.48 -0.54 13.30
CA ASN A 217 -3.03 -0.61 13.38
C ASN A 217 -2.56 0.50 14.33
N GLN A 218 -1.89 0.14 15.43
CA GLN A 218 -1.35 1.08 16.42
C GLN A 218 -0.02 0.56 16.95
N ASN A 219 1.04 1.30 16.70
CA ASN A 219 2.33 0.97 17.28
C ASN A 219 2.29 1.01 18.82
N SER A 220 2.87 -0.02 19.44
CA SER A 220 2.70 -0.30 20.85
C SER A 220 4.01 -0.61 21.60
N PHE A 221 5.17 -0.48 20.95
CA PHE A 221 6.47 -0.70 21.55
C PHE A 221 7.56 0.22 20.99
N GLY A 222 8.11 -0.06 19.79
CA GLY A 222 8.93 0.88 19.03
C GLY A 222 8.12 2.04 18.45
N HIS A 223 8.77 3.00 17.82
CA HIS A 223 8.12 4.12 17.11
C HIS A 223 7.20 5.01 17.98
N MET A 224 7.41 5.02 19.30
CA MET A 224 6.61 5.81 20.25
C MET A 224 7.15 7.22 20.49
N LYS A 225 8.12 7.66 19.70
CA LYS A 225 8.70 9.01 19.83
C LYS A 225 7.64 10.13 19.85
N PRO A 226 6.59 10.13 19.00
CA PRO A 226 5.56 11.16 19.05
C PRO A 226 4.85 11.30 20.40
N TRP A 227 4.83 10.21 21.20
CA TRP A 227 4.30 10.17 22.55
C TRP A 227 5.34 10.59 23.59
N LEU A 228 6.51 10.00 23.52
CA LEU A 228 7.53 10.04 24.57
C LEU A 228 8.28 11.38 24.64
N ILE A 229 8.14 12.26 23.65
CA ILE A 229 8.68 13.63 23.71
C ILE A 229 7.86 14.56 24.61
N HIS A 230 6.62 14.19 24.97
CA HIS A 230 5.78 14.97 25.85
C HIS A 230 6.06 14.65 27.31
N GLU A 231 6.10 15.67 28.18
CA GLU A 231 6.43 15.54 29.60
C GLU A 231 5.58 14.48 30.31
N ARG A 232 4.29 14.39 29.94
CA ARG A 232 3.33 13.42 30.50
C ARG A 232 3.78 11.97 30.32
N TYR A 233 4.44 11.63 29.20
CA TYR A 233 4.83 10.26 28.84
C TYR A 233 6.34 10.02 28.89
N ALA A 234 7.14 11.06 29.10
CA ALA A 234 8.59 10.98 29.05
C ALA A 234 9.17 9.91 30.00
N HIS A 235 8.54 9.70 31.16
CA HIS A 235 8.95 8.67 32.14
C HIS A 235 8.75 7.22 31.66
N LEU A 236 8.02 7.02 30.55
CA LEU A 236 7.78 5.69 29.93
C LEU A 236 8.83 5.36 28.85
N ALA A 237 9.74 6.27 28.54
CA ALA A 237 10.74 6.05 27.50
C ALA A 237 11.81 5.05 27.94
N GLU A 238 12.23 4.16 27.04
CA GLU A 238 13.39 3.30 27.25
C GLU A 238 14.65 4.13 27.47
N THR A 239 14.88 5.17 26.63
CA THR A 239 15.98 6.11 26.79
C THR A 239 15.66 7.50 26.26
N HIS A 240 16.27 8.54 26.86
CA HIS A 240 16.26 9.91 26.33
C HIS A 240 17.61 10.30 25.71
N GLY A 241 18.61 9.43 25.80
CA GLY A 241 19.97 9.69 25.34
C GLY A 241 20.18 9.35 23.88
N THR A 242 21.45 9.27 23.51
CA THR A 242 21.89 8.81 22.19
C THR A 242 21.69 7.30 22.08
N ILE A 243 20.97 6.87 21.06
CA ILE A 243 20.70 5.49 20.73
C ILE A 243 21.75 5.02 19.73
N LYS A 244 22.38 3.88 20.02
CA LYS A 244 23.22 3.16 19.06
C LYS A 244 22.32 2.30 18.17
N THR A 245 22.38 2.52 16.88
CA THR A 245 21.57 1.73 15.95
C THR A 245 22.30 0.47 15.47
N PRO A 246 21.61 -0.58 15.04
CA PRO A 246 22.22 -1.77 14.49
C PRO A 246 22.89 -1.54 13.12
N TRP A 247 22.70 -0.36 12.52
CA TRP A 247 23.20 -0.02 11.19
C TRP A 247 24.59 0.63 11.19
N GLY A 248 25.50 0.09 11.98
CA GLY A 248 26.90 0.52 12.04
C GLY A 248 27.13 1.72 12.97
N SER A 249 27.86 2.76 12.50
CA SER A 249 28.20 3.94 13.32
C SER A 249 27.10 4.98 13.42
N TYR A 250 25.95 4.76 12.78
CA TYR A 250 24.83 5.68 12.85
C TYR A 250 24.22 5.70 14.25
N THR A 251 23.96 6.88 14.76
CA THR A 251 23.29 7.09 16.04
C THR A 251 22.07 7.99 15.85
N MET A 252 21.05 7.81 16.68
CA MET A 252 19.91 8.71 16.71
C MET A 252 19.64 9.22 18.13
N GLN A 253 18.86 10.27 18.26
CA GLN A 253 18.45 10.80 19.56
C GLN A 253 17.11 10.24 19.97
N GLY A 254 17.08 9.63 21.17
CA GLY A 254 15.83 9.20 21.81
C GLY A 254 14.92 10.39 22.21
N PRO A 255 13.72 10.09 22.69
CA PRO A 255 13.19 8.76 22.96
C PRO A 255 12.74 8.04 21.70
N PHE A 256 12.56 6.69 21.79
CA PHE A 256 12.08 5.90 20.66
C PHE A 256 11.10 4.78 21.07
N SER A 257 11.51 3.86 21.96
CA SER A 257 10.64 2.76 22.44
C SER A 257 10.09 3.02 23.85
N LEU A 258 8.97 2.36 24.17
CA LEU A 258 8.47 2.26 25.53
C LEU A 258 9.42 1.42 26.39
N ALA A 259 9.55 1.75 27.69
CA ALA A 259 10.26 0.94 28.66
C ALA A 259 9.40 -0.30 29.02
N PRO A 260 9.76 -1.54 28.63
CA PRO A 260 8.91 -2.72 28.75
C PRO A 260 8.70 -3.19 30.19
N GLU A 261 9.63 -2.83 31.09
CA GLU A 261 9.55 -3.16 32.51
C GLU A 261 8.74 -2.12 33.33
N HIS A 262 8.42 -0.97 32.74
CA HIS A 262 7.62 0.05 33.40
C HIS A 262 6.11 -0.27 33.25
N PRO A 263 5.35 -0.41 34.38
CA PRO A 263 3.94 -0.81 34.28
C PRO A 263 3.07 0.18 33.49
N GLY A 264 3.38 1.46 33.56
CA GLY A 264 2.69 2.51 32.81
C GLY A 264 2.79 2.36 31.28
N SER A 265 3.79 1.64 30.75
CA SER A 265 3.91 1.39 29.31
C SER A 265 2.72 0.56 28.80
N LEU A 266 2.38 -0.53 29.49
CA LEU A 266 1.21 -1.33 29.12
C LEU A 266 -0.11 -0.61 29.41
N GLU A 267 -0.16 0.23 30.45
CA GLU A 267 -1.34 1.05 30.78
C GLU A 267 -1.62 2.07 29.66
N LEU A 268 -0.58 2.73 29.12
CA LEU A 268 -0.71 3.61 27.97
C LEU A 268 -1.27 2.83 26.76
N VAL A 269 -0.65 1.72 26.38
CA VAL A 269 -1.10 0.88 25.25
C VAL A 269 -2.57 0.48 25.39
N ARG A 270 -2.99 0.07 26.58
CA ARG A 270 -4.40 -0.26 26.88
C ARG A 270 -5.34 0.92 26.67
N SER A 271 -4.94 2.12 27.11
CA SER A 271 -5.76 3.32 26.90
C SER A 271 -5.94 3.67 25.43
N LEU A 272 -4.91 3.42 24.58
CA LEU A 272 -5.01 3.61 23.15
C LEU A 272 -5.99 2.63 22.52
N TYR A 273 -5.93 1.35 22.90
CA TYR A 273 -6.85 0.33 22.39
C TYR A 273 -8.29 0.59 22.84
N ASP A 274 -8.51 1.07 24.05
CA ASP A 274 -9.84 1.43 24.57
C ASP A 274 -10.51 2.52 23.72
N GLU A 275 -9.72 3.47 23.19
CA GLU A 275 -10.24 4.53 22.34
C GLU A 275 -10.30 4.15 20.84
N LEU A 276 -9.33 3.38 20.33
CA LEU A 276 -9.21 3.10 18.90
C LEU A 276 -10.16 1.97 18.45
N LEU A 277 -10.10 0.81 19.11
CA LEU A 277 -10.72 -0.42 18.63
C LEU A 277 -12.25 -0.36 18.45
N PRO A 278 -13.03 0.38 19.25
CA PRO A 278 -14.48 0.47 19.08
C PRO A 278 -14.95 1.06 17.76
N HIS A 279 -14.05 1.64 16.95
CA HIS A 279 -14.37 2.26 15.67
C HIS A 279 -14.23 1.30 14.48
N PHE A 280 -13.80 0.06 14.71
CA PHE A 280 -13.56 -0.95 13.68
C PHE A 280 -14.48 -2.16 13.87
N THR A 281 -14.87 -2.78 12.76
CA THR A 281 -15.58 -4.05 12.77
C THR A 281 -14.65 -5.26 12.66
N SER A 282 -13.39 -5.06 12.30
CA SER A 282 -12.37 -6.10 12.31
C SER A 282 -12.15 -6.66 13.71
N HIS A 283 -11.90 -7.97 13.77
CA HIS A 283 -11.44 -8.67 14.98
C HIS A 283 -9.94 -8.94 14.96
N GLN A 284 -9.18 -8.25 14.13
CA GLN A 284 -7.72 -8.26 14.10
C GLN A 284 -7.19 -6.90 14.53
N ILE A 285 -5.97 -6.85 15.05
CA ILE A 285 -5.22 -5.61 15.31
C ILE A 285 -3.74 -5.83 15.03
N ASN A 286 -3.13 -4.92 14.28
CA ASN A 286 -1.68 -4.82 14.15
C ASN A 286 -1.14 -3.93 15.29
N VAL A 287 -0.35 -4.53 16.17
CA VAL A 287 0.22 -3.84 17.35
C VAL A 287 1.60 -3.24 17.09
N GLY A 288 2.14 -3.36 15.87
CA GLY A 288 3.49 -2.91 15.53
C GLY A 288 4.55 -3.78 16.19
N CYS A 289 5.27 -3.22 17.16
CA CYS A 289 6.34 -3.85 17.94
C CYS A 289 7.63 -4.13 17.14
N ASP A 290 7.81 -3.45 16.01
CA ASP A 290 9.02 -3.47 15.18
C ASP A 290 10.12 -2.55 15.74
N GLU A 291 11.33 -2.79 15.26
CA GLU A 291 12.50 -1.90 15.40
C GLU A 291 12.71 -1.34 16.82
N THR A 292 12.63 -2.15 17.87
CA THR A 292 12.88 -1.72 19.26
C THR A 292 14.38 -1.48 19.51
N ILE A 293 14.98 -0.58 18.70
CA ILE A 293 16.42 -0.39 18.54
C ILE A 293 17.15 0.16 19.77
N ASP A 294 16.44 0.75 20.71
CA ASP A 294 17.00 1.26 21.98
C ASP A 294 16.78 0.33 23.15
N LEU A 295 16.18 -0.84 22.96
CA LEU A 295 15.98 -1.83 24.01
C LEU A 295 17.33 -2.23 24.64
N GLY A 296 17.39 -2.26 25.96
CA GLY A 296 18.62 -2.54 26.69
C GLY A 296 19.62 -1.39 26.79
N GLN A 297 19.31 -0.23 26.19
CA GLN A 297 20.21 0.94 26.25
C GLN A 297 19.83 1.95 27.34
N GLY A 298 18.73 1.72 28.04
CA GLY A 298 18.21 2.63 29.07
C GLY A 298 17.56 1.90 30.24
N ALA A 299 16.27 2.10 30.40
CA ALA A 299 15.50 1.59 31.56
C ALA A 299 15.50 0.06 31.66
N SER A 300 15.51 -0.66 30.55
CA SER A 300 15.51 -2.12 30.52
C SER A 300 16.92 -2.75 30.58
N LYS A 301 17.98 -1.95 30.66
CA LYS A 301 19.37 -2.44 30.57
C LYS A 301 19.67 -3.60 31.53
N ALA A 302 19.34 -3.45 32.82
CA ALA A 302 19.58 -4.49 33.80
C ALA A 302 18.77 -5.77 33.52
N ALA A 303 17.55 -5.64 33.02
CA ALA A 303 16.71 -6.77 32.62
C ALA A 303 17.30 -7.51 31.40
N CYS A 304 17.78 -6.77 30.40
CA CYS A 304 18.43 -7.33 29.21
C CYS A 304 19.75 -8.01 29.55
N GLU A 305 20.56 -7.44 30.45
CA GLU A 305 21.78 -8.07 30.94
C GLU A 305 21.48 -9.39 31.68
N ALA A 306 20.38 -9.47 32.41
CA ALA A 306 20.02 -10.65 33.20
C ALA A 306 19.33 -11.76 32.40
N ARG A 307 18.48 -11.43 31.42
CA ARG A 307 17.59 -12.37 30.70
C ARG A 307 17.84 -12.45 29.20
N GLY A 308 18.62 -11.55 28.63
CA GLY A 308 18.76 -11.33 27.20
C GLY A 308 17.69 -10.39 26.62
N GLU A 309 18.09 -9.64 25.59
CA GLU A 309 17.24 -8.63 24.93
C GLU A 309 16.01 -9.27 24.30
N GLY A 310 16.19 -10.38 23.55
CA GLY A 310 15.07 -11.11 22.94
C GLY A 310 14.02 -11.57 23.96
N GLN A 311 14.45 -12.04 25.15
CA GLN A 311 13.50 -12.45 26.18
C GLN A 311 12.73 -11.26 26.77
N VAL A 312 13.38 -10.12 26.98
CA VAL A 312 12.72 -8.90 27.47
C VAL A 312 11.71 -8.37 26.44
N TYR A 313 12.06 -8.38 25.16
CA TYR A 313 11.14 -8.07 24.07
C TYR A 313 9.93 -9.00 24.08
N PHE A 314 10.18 -10.30 24.12
CA PHE A 314 9.14 -11.34 24.07
C PHE A 314 8.19 -11.25 25.27
N ASP A 315 8.72 -11.03 26.47
CA ASP A 315 7.90 -10.87 27.69
C ASP A 315 6.92 -9.69 27.56
N PHE A 316 7.33 -8.57 26.95
CA PHE A 316 6.46 -7.42 26.74
C PHE A 316 5.45 -7.68 25.62
N LEU A 317 5.87 -8.28 24.52
CA LEU A 317 4.98 -8.71 23.43
C LEU A 317 3.86 -9.63 23.95
N LEU A 318 4.19 -10.58 24.84
CA LEU A 318 3.20 -11.46 25.47
C LEU A 318 2.22 -10.72 26.38
N LYS A 319 2.63 -9.64 27.06
CA LYS A 319 1.72 -8.81 27.85
C LYS A 319 0.70 -8.09 26.94
N ILE A 320 1.16 -7.59 25.78
CA ILE A 320 0.29 -6.99 24.76
C ILE A 320 -0.65 -8.06 24.18
N TYR A 321 -0.13 -9.23 23.81
CA TYR A 321 -0.93 -10.36 23.31
C TYR A 321 -2.06 -10.74 24.28
N GLN A 322 -1.76 -10.87 25.58
CA GLN A 322 -2.77 -11.20 26.59
C GLN A 322 -3.89 -10.14 26.67
N ASP A 323 -3.55 -8.87 26.50
CA ASP A 323 -4.56 -7.80 26.49
C ASP A 323 -5.43 -7.84 25.24
N VAL A 324 -4.81 -8.00 24.07
CA VAL A 324 -5.48 -8.11 22.75
C VAL A 324 -6.43 -9.31 22.75
N THR A 325 -5.96 -10.47 23.16
CA THR A 325 -6.77 -11.71 23.19
C THR A 325 -7.94 -11.60 24.18
N ARG A 326 -7.72 -10.99 25.36
CA ARG A 326 -8.79 -10.74 26.34
C ARG A 326 -9.90 -9.84 25.77
N ARG A 327 -9.58 -8.95 24.83
CA ARG A 327 -10.54 -8.11 24.11
C ARG A 327 -11.26 -8.85 22.98
N GLY A 328 -10.86 -10.08 22.67
CA GLY A 328 -11.45 -10.91 21.60
C GLY A 328 -10.88 -10.64 20.21
N TYR A 329 -9.66 -10.08 20.13
CA TYR A 329 -8.96 -9.80 18.87
C TYR A 329 -7.84 -10.80 18.60
N THR A 330 -7.54 -11.03 17.32
CA THR A 330 -6.31 -11.69 16.87
C THR A 330 -5.22 -10.65 16.69
N MET A 331 -4.06 -10.87 17.30
CA MET A 331 -2.92 -9.99 17.25
C MET A 331 -2.09 -10.21 15.97
N GLN A 332 -1.84 -9.14 15.23
CA GLN A 332 -0.77 -9.06 14.23
C GLN A 332 0.40 -8.26 14.83
N PHE A 333 1.64 -8.63 14.51
CA PHE A 333 2.84 -7.89 14.93
C PHE A 333 3.96 -8.05 13.91
N TRP A 334 4.86 -7.08 13.79
CA TRP A 334 6.00 -7.17 12.89
C TRP A 334 7.05 -8.15 13.38
N GLY A 335 7.51 -9.02 12.50
CA GLY A 335 8.33 -10.19 12.84
C GLY A 335 9.83 -9.96 12.89
N ASP A 336 10.35 -8.77 12.59
CA ASP A 336 11.77 -8.47 12.47
C ASP A 336 12.60 -8.76 13.72
N ILE A 337 12.09 -8.43 14.91
CA ILE A 337 12.81 -8.69 16.16
C ILE A 337 12.79 -10.18 16.49
N ILE A 338 11.63 -10.84 16.37
CA ILE A 338 11.52 -12.26 16.76
C ILE A 338 12.30 -13.18 15.83
N THR A 339 12.45 -12.86 14.53
CA THR A 339 13.27 -13.63 13.59
C THR A 339 14.77 -13.60 13.91
N GLN A 340 15.23 -12.54 14.59
CA GLN A 340 16.59 -12.46 15.11
C GLN A 340 16.82 -13.37 16.33
N HIS A 341 15.76 -13.90 16.92
CA HIS A 341 15.76 -14.80 18.10
C HIS A 341 15.02 -16.10 17.77
N PRO A 342 15.56 -16.96 16.88
CA PRO A 342 14.86 -18.13 16.35
C PRO A 342 14.40 -19.12 17.42
N ASP A 343 15.06 -19.17 18.57
CA ASP A 343 14.65 -20.01 19.73
C ASP A 343 13.35 -19.55 20.40
N LEU A 344 12.94 -18.30 20.18
CA LEU A 344 11.69 -17.74 20.70
C LEU A 344 10.51 -17.92 19.73
N VAL A 345 10.76 -18.07 18.43
CA VAL A 345 9.68 -18.24 17.43
C VAL A 345 8.76 -19.43 17.77
N PRO A 346 9.24 -20.62 18.20
CA PRO A 346 8.39 -21.74 18.61
C PRO A 346 7.56 -21.46 19.88
N GLN A 347 7.89 -20.44 20.66
CA GLN A 347 7.20 -20.07 21.89
C GLN A 347 6.04 -19.09 21.65
N LEU A 348 5.91 -18.53 20.45
CA LEU A 348 4.79 -17.67 20.07
C LEU A 348 3.46 -18.42 20.19
N PRO A 349 2.38 -17.75 20.64
CA PRO A 349 1.03 -18.29 20.55
C PRO A 349 0.66 -18.64 19.11
N ARG A 350 -0.16 -19.67 18.91
CA ARG A 350 -0.53 -20.16 17.57
C ARG A 350 -1.68 -19.38 16.92
N ASP A 351 -2.26 -18.47 17.64
CA ASP A 351 -3.36 -17.60 17.25
C ASP A 351 -2.92 -16.14 17.02
N VAL A 352 -1.61 -15.88 16.95
CA VAL A 352 -1.05 -14.63 16.45
C VAL A 352 -0.75 -14.72 14.96
N ILE A 353 -0.58 -13.58 14.31
CA ILE A 353 -0.11 -13.48 12.92
C ILE A 353 1.19 -12.68 12.92
N ALA A 354 2.29 -13.31 12.56
CA ALA A 354 3.56 -12.63 12.38
C ALA A 354 3.59 -11.96 10.99
N LEU A 355 4.04 -10.72 10.93
CA LEU A 355 4.16 -9.93 9.70
C LEU A 355 5.62 -9.90 9.30
N GLU A 356 6.00 -10.74 8.33
CA GLU A 356 7.37 -10.84 7.82
C GLU A 356 7.59 -9.81 6.71
N TRP A 357 8.40 -8.78 6.98
CA TRP A 357 8.57 -7.63 6.09
C TRP A 357 9.98 -7.49 5.53
N GLY A 358 10.05 -6.99 4.30
CA GLY A 358 11.31 -6.60 3.66
C GLY A 358 11.06 -6.04 2.26
N TYR A 359 11.91 -5.09 1.82
CA TYR A 359 11.58 -4.19 0.72
C TYR A 359 12.58 -4.24 -0.45
N GLU A 360 13.60 -5.10 -0.35
CA GLU A 360 14.51 -5.33 -1.46
C GLU A 360 14.09 -6.57 -2.26
N PHE A 361 14.37 -6.59 -3.56
CA PHE A 361 13.97 -7.69 -4.45
C PHE A 361 14.55 -9.05 -4.03
N ASP A 362 15.65 -9.06 -3.29
CA ASP A 362 16.39 -10.24 -2.79
C ASP A 362 16.19 -10.46 -1.28
N HIS A 363 15.16 -9.88 -0.67
CA HIS A 363 14.85 -10.11 0.75
C HIS A 363 14.62 -11.61 1.03
N PRO A 364 15.14 -12.17 2.15
CA PRO A 364 15.12 -13.62 2.43
C PRO A 364 13.75 -14.13 2.91
N PHE A 365 12.66 -13.85 2.17
CA PHE A 365 11.32 -14.37 2.47
C PHE A 365 11.27 -15.90 2.53
N ASP A 366 12.15 -16.60 1.78
CA ASP A 366 12.24 -18.07 1.81
C ASP A 366 12.70 -18.57 3.18
N GLU A 367 13.77 -17.99 3.72
CA GLU A 367 14.35 -18.39 5.00
C GLU A 367 13.41 -18.05 6.18
N HIS A 368 12.92 -16.82 6.21
CA HIS A 368 12.07 -16.35 7.30
C HIS A 368 10.69 -17.03 7.28
N GLY A 369 10.08 -17.21 6.10
CA GLY A 369 8.84 -17.96 5.95
C GLY A 369 8.96 -19.41 6.43
N ALA A 370 10.10 -20.06 6.14
CA ALA A 370 10.38 -21.41 6.62
C ALA A 370 10.42 -21.48 8.17
N GLN A 371 10.96 -20.44 8.84
CA GLN A 371 11.00 -20.39 10.32
C GLN A 371 9.60 -20.35 10.92
N PHE A 372 8.71 -19.48 10.43
CA PHE A 372 7.32 -19.40 10.92
C PHE A 372 6.54 -20.68 10.60
N ALA A 373 6.67 -21.21 9.38
CA ALA A 373 6.03 -22.46 8.97
C ALA A 373 6.46 -23.64 9.85
N ALA A 374 7.76 -23.81 10.09
CA ALA A 374 8.30 -24.87 10.94
C ALA A 374 7.80 -24.74 12.40
N ALA A 375 7.66 -23.51 12.88
CA ALA A 375 7.09 -23.22 14.19
C ALA A 375 5.57 -23.37 14.23
N GLY A 376 4.87 -23.49 13.11
CA GLY A 376 3.41 -23.54 13.01
C GLY A 376 2.74 -22.23 13.45
N VAL A 377 3.41 -21.10 13.26
CA VAL A 377 2.89 -19.75 13.51
C VAL A 377 2.31 -19.19 12.23
N PRO A 378 1.04 -18.76 12.20
CA PRO A 378 0.50 -18.05 11.06
C PRO A 378 1.30 -16.79 10.76
N PHE A 379 1.54 -16.53 9.47
CA PHE A 379 2.30 -15.35 9.07
C PHE A 379 1.78 -14.76 7.76
N TYR A 380 2.03 -13.47 7.56
CA TYR A 380 1.90 -12.77 6.30
C TYR A 380 3.28 -12.45 5.73
N VAL A 381 3.41 -12.41 4.41
CA VAL A 381 4.53 -11.78 3.74
C VAL A 381 4.19 -10.32 3.47
N CYS A 382 5.11 -9.41 3.81
CA CYS A 382 4.87 -7.98 3.78
C CYS A 382 5.92 -7.26 2.92
N PRO A 383 5.81 -7.35 1.59
CA PRO A 383 6.64 -6.56 0.68
C PRO A 383 6.20 -5.08 0.67
N GLY A 384 6.86 -4.27 -0.16
CA GLY A 384 6.54 -2.86 -0.26
C GLY A 384 6.45 -2.32 -1.68
N THR A 385 5.76 -1.20 -1.83
CA THR A 385 5.62 -0.46 -3.09
C THR A 385 6.94 0.12 -3.59
N ALA A 386 7.95 0.26 -2.72
CA ALA A 386 9.23 0.92 -2.95
C ALA A 386 9.09 2.35 -3.54
N SER A 387 7.97 3.03 -3.25
CA SER A 387 7.69 4.40 -3.68
C SER A 387 8.37 5.44 -2.78
N TRP A 388 8.49 5.16 -1.48
CA TRP A 388 9.14 6.03 -0.50
C TRP A 388 10.67 6.05 -0.67
N ASN A 389 11.32 7.10 -0.18
CA ASN A 389 12.76 7.30 -0.28
C ASN A 389 13.31 7.25 -1.71
N SER A 390 12.47 7.49 -2.72
CA SER A 390 12.81 7.38 -4.14
C SER A 390 12.26 8.50 -5.03
N ILE A 391 11.22 9.22 -4.60
CA ILE A 391 10.46 10.27 -5.28
C ILE A 391 9.45 9.71 -6.28
N ALA A 392 9.89 8.91 -7.25
CA ALA A 392 9.03 8.35 -8.30
C ALA A 392 8.96 6.81 -8.28
N GLY A 393 9.48 6.18 -7.25
CA GLY A 393 9.50 4.72 -7.12
C GLY A 393 10.87 4.11 -7.44
N ARG A 394 10.97 2.80 -7.17
CA ARG A 394 12.06 1.89 -7.60
C ARG A 394 11.40 0.69 -8.27
N THR A 395 10.96 0.88 -9.52
CA THR A 395 10.05 -0.05 -10.22
C THR A 395 10.54 -1.50 -10.22
N ASP A 396 11.74 -1.77 -10.73
CA ASP A 396 12.24 -3.14 -10.84
C ASP A 396 12.46 -3.78 -9.47
N ASN A 397 12.92 -2.98 -8.48
CA ASN A 397 13.01 -3.45 -7.11
C ASN A 397 11.62 -3.79 -6.54
N ALA A 398 10.63 -2.92 -6.74
CA ALA A 398 9.26 -3.17 -6.27
C ALA A 398 8.69 -4.46 -6.87
N LEU A 399 8.75 -4.61 -8.18
CA LEU A 399 8.22 -5.80 -8.86
C LEU A 399 8.94 -7.08 -8.42
N GLY A 400 10.26 -7.04 -8.31
CA GLY A 400 11.05 -8.17 -7.81
C GLY A 400 10.72 -8.53 -6.36
N ASN A 401 10.59 -7.53 -5.47
CA ASN A 401 10.23 -7.74 -4.07
C ASN A 401 8.82 -8.30 -3.90
N LEU A 402 7.83 -7.71 -4.60
CA LEU A 402 6.44 -8.16 -4.59
C LEU A 402 6.29 -9.61 -5.09
N HIS A 403 7.02 -9.97 -6.17
CA HIS A 403 7.03 -11.32 -6.71
C HIS A 403 7.69 -12.32 -5.75
N ASN A 404 8.87 -11.98 -5.22
CA ASN A 404 9.60 -12.79 -4.25
C ASN A 404 8.77 -13.11 -3.01
N ALA A 405 8.07 -12.10 -2.47
CA ALA A 405 7.17 -12.26 -1.33
C ALA A 405 6.01 -13.21 -1.66
N ALA A 406 5.36 -13.06 -2.83
CA ALA A 406 4.25 -13.93 -3.22
C ALA A 406 4.73 -15.38 -3.42
N GLU A 407 5.84 -15.60 -4.12
CA GLU A 407 6.37 -16.93 -4.40
C GLU A 407 6.74 -17.69 -3.11
N ASN A 408 7.49 -17.05 -2.22
CA ASN A 408 7.91 -17.67 -0.97
C ASN A 408 6.80 -17.73 0.08
N GLY A 409 5.89 -16.75 0.09
CA GLY A 409 4.69 -16.82 0.91
C GLY A 409 3.84 -18.06 0.59
N LEU A 410 3.57 -18.32 -0.70
CA LEU A 410 2.85 -19.52 -1.15
C LEU A 410 3.61 -20.80 -0.84
N LYS A 411 4.92 -20.81 -1.05
CA LYS A 411 5.79 -21.97 -0.76
C LYS A 411 5.71 -22.40 0.70
N HIS A 412 5.64 -21.46 1.63
CA HIS A 412 5.64 -21.72 3.07
C HIS A 412 4.26 -21.60 3.74
N GLY A 413 3.19 -21.42 2.94
CA GLY A 413 1.81 -21.40 3.45
C GLY A 413 1.46 -20.13 4.25
N ALA A 414 1.98 -18.97 3.84
CA ALA A 414 1.57 -17.70 4.40
C ALA A 414 0.05 -17.51 4.28
N THR A 415 -0.57 -17.03 5.35
CA THR A 415 -2.03 -16.82 5.40
C THR A 415 -2.46 -15.46 4.85
N GLY A 416 -1.50 -14.60 4.49
CA GLY A 416 -1.78 -13.30 3.91
C GLY A 416 -0.56 -12.67 3.24
N TYR A 417 -0.89 -11.64 2.47
CA TYR A 417 0.05 -10.81 1.72
C TYR A 417 -0.31 -9.34 2.00
N LEU A 418 0.55 -8.59 2.66
CA LEU A 418 0.32 -7.20 3.05
C LEU A 418 1.33 -6.28 2.36
N ASN A 419 0.94 -5.64 1.28
CA ASN A 419 1.77 -4.70 0.55
C ASN A 419 1.85 -3.36 1.28
N THR A 420 3.02 -2.95 1.72
CA THR A 420 3.23 -1.75 2.54
C THR A 420 3.62 -0.54 1.70
N ASP A 421 3.18 0.63 2.13
CA ASP A 421 3.53 1.93 1.53
C ASP A 421 3.90 2.92 2.64
N TRP A 422 5.20 3.19 2.79
CA TRP A 422 5.76 4.00 3.86
C TRP A 422 5.94 5.46 3.45
N GLY A 423 6.12 6.33 4.44
CA GLY A 423 6.25 7.79 4.27
C GLY A 423 7.54 8.40 4.83
N ASP A 424 8.61 7.64 4.96
CA ASP A 424 9.86 8.06 5.59
C ASP A 424 10.44 9.37 5.03
N TYR A 425 11.12 10.13 5.89
CA TYR A 425 11.91 11.31 5.54
C TYR A 425 11.14 12.42 4.80
N GLY A 426 9.91 12.73 5.25
CA GLY A 426 9.13 13.85 4.75
C GLY A 426 8.06 13.47 3.74
N HIS A 427 7.92 12.18 3.41
CA HIS A 427 6.86 11.64 2.57
C HIS A 427 6.68 12.38 1.24
N TRP A 428 7.76 12.51 0.47
CA TRP A 428 7.76 13.34 -0.74
C TRP A 428 7.12 12.70 -1.96
N GLN A 429 7.00 11.35 -2.00
CA GLN A 429 6.31 10.68 -3.10
C GLN A 429 4.81 11.00 -3.10
N TYR A 430 4.22 11.12 -4.27
CA TYR A 430 2.78 11.30 -4.43
C TYR A 430 2.06 9.95 -4.50
N LEU A 431 0.81 9.90 -4.04
CA LEU A 431 0.02 8.66 -3.99
C LEU A 431 -0.02 7.88 -5.31
N PRO A 432 -0.17 8.51 -6.51
CA PRO A 432 -0.17 7.77 -7.77
C PRO A 432 1.14 7.04 -8.11
N VAL A 433 2.26 7.42 -7.49
CA VAL A 433 3.53 6.69 -7.63
C VAL A 433 3.41 5.27 -7.04
N SER A 434 2.65 5.12 -5.97
CA SER A 434 2.43 3.83 -5.30
C SER A 434 1.46 2.92 -6.05
N TYR A 435 0.71 3.42 -7.03
CA TYR A 435 -0.26 2.60 -7.78
C TYR A 435 0.39 1.43 -8.52
N LEU A 436 1.65 1.57 -8.98
CA LEU A 436 2.41 0.47 -9.57
C LEU A 436 2.57 -0.69 -8.59
N GLY A 437 3.06 -0.39 -7.39
CA GLY A 437 3.24 -1.39 -6.34
C GLY A 437 1.91 -2.00 -5.89
N PHE A 438 0.86 -1.18 -5.72
CA PHE A 438 -0.47 -1.67 -5.33
C PHE A 438 -1.08 -2.58 -6.40
N GLY A 439 -1.02 -2.21 -7.68
CA GLY A 439 -1.57 -3.01 -8.77
C GLY A 439 -0.84 -4.34 -8.96
N ALA A 440 0.50 -4.31 -8.97
CA ALA A 440 1.31 -5.52 -9.07
C ALA A 440 1.12 -6.43 -7.85
N GLY A 441 1.11 -5.87 -6.63
CA GLY A 441 0.85 -6.62 -5.40
C GLY A 441 -0.54 -7.27 -5.37
N ALA A 442 -1.56 -6.55 -5.86
CA ALA A 442 -2.91 -7.10 -6.03
C ALA A 442 -2.92 -8.29 -7.00
N ALA A 443 -2.23 -8.16 -8.12
CA ALA A 443 -2.13 -9.22 -9.13
C ALA A 443 -1.42 -10.47 -8.60
N TYR A 444 -0.26 -10.31 -7.96
CA TYR A 444 0.53 -11.42 -7.44
C TYR A 444 -0.13 -12.10 -6.23
N SER A 445 -0.81 -11.34 -5.38
CA SER A 445 -1.54 -11.92 -4.22
C SER A 445 -2.85 -12.59 -4.62
N TRP A 446 -3.46 -12.17 -5.73
CA TRP A 446 -4.67 -12.83 -6.25
C TRP A 446 -4.35 -14.17 -6.92
N CYS A 447 -3.47 -14.18 -7.93
CA CYS A 447 -3.05 -15.39 -8.63
C CYS A 447 -1.64 -15.20 -9.21
N LEU A 448 -0.61 -15.66 -8.50
CA LEU A 448 0.77 -15.46 -8.90
C LEU A 448 1.06 -16.05 -10.29
N GLU A 449 0.61 -17.28 -10.54
CA GLU A 449 0.93 -17.98 -11.79
C GLU A 449 0.38 -17.27 -13.03
N ALA A 450 -0.87 -16.81 -12.98
CA ALA A 450 -1.49 -16.09 -14.10
C ALA A 450 -0.92 -14.69 -14.31
N ASN A 451 -0.28 -14.11 -13.28
CA ASN A 451 0.21 -12.73 -13.28
C ASN A 451 1.75 -12.63 -13.34
N ARG A 452 2.50 -13.74 -13.45
CA ARG A 452 3.97 -13.70 -13.61
C ARG A 452 4.43 -12.87 -14.81
N VAL A 453 3.62 -12.81 -15.86
CA VAL A 453 3.92 -12.13 -17.13
C VAL A 453 2.98 -10.93 -17.37
N LEU A 454 2.40 -10.38 -16.31
CA LEU A 454 1.52 -9.21 -16.40
C LEU A 454 2.25 -8.05 -17.09
N ASP A 455 1.63 -7.48 -18.13
CA ASP A 455 2.07 -6.19 -18.69
C ASP A 455 1.65 -5.07 -17.73
N VAL A 456 2.52 -4.81 -16.76
CA VAL A 456 2.26 -3.82 -15.69
C VAL A 456 2.02 -2.42 -16.27
N PRO A 457 2.82 -1.89 -17.21
CA PRO A 457 2.54 -0.61 -17.86
C PRO A 457 1.14 -0.51 -18.46
N GLN A 458 0.71 -1.54 -19.19
CA GLN A 458 -0.60 -1.54 -19.85
C GLN A 458 -1.75 -1.66 -18.84
N ALA A 459 -1.60 -2.55 -17.84
CA ALA A 459 -2.58 -2.71 -16.78
C ALA A 459 -2.77 -1.42 -15.96
N LEU A 460 -1.68 -0.72 -15.63
CA LEU A 460 -1.74 0.56 -14.92
C LEU A 460 -2.38 1.65 -15.77
N SER A 461 -2.01 1.76 -17.05
CA SER A 461 -2.65 2.72 -17.96
C SER A 461 -4.16 2.55 -17.93
N ARG A 462 -4.66 1.31 -18.07
CA ARG A 462 -6.10 1.01 -18.11
C ARG A 462 -6.81 1.21 -16.78
N PHE A 463 -6.26 0.67 -15.68
CA PHE A 463 -7.02 0.48 -14.44
C PHE A 463 -6.55 1.34 -13.28
N ALA A 464 -5.36 1.97 -13.37
CA ALA A 464 -4.90 2.94 -12.41
C ALA A 464 -5.08 4.38 -12.87
N PHE A 465 -4.92 4.63 -14.16
CA PHE A 465 -4.91 5.97 -14.73
C PHE A 465 -6.07 6.25 -15.69
N ASP A 466 -6.89 5.26 -16.03
CA ASP A 466 -7.95 5.36 -17.04
C ASP A 466 -7.44 6.03 -18.33
N ASP A 467 -6.23 5.64 -18.76
CA ASP A 467 -5.55 6.18 -19.94
C ASP A 467 -5.60 5.22 -21.13
N PRO A 468 -6.55 5.41 -22.06
CA PRO A 468 -6.66 4.57 -23.25
C PRO A 468 -5.47 4.69 -24.21
N SER A 469 -4.63 5.73 -24.08
CA SER A 469 -3.42 5.86 -24.90
C SER A 469 -2.31 4.88 -24.54
N GLY A 470 -2.34 4.31 -23.30
CA GLY A 470 -1.30 3.42 -22.80
C GLY A 470 -0.03 4.15 -22.32
N VAL A 471 -0.01 5.48 -22.39
CA VAL A 471 1.21 6.26 -22.13
C VAL A 471 1.49 6.40 -20.64
N MET A 472 0.45 6.66 -19.83
CA MET A 472 0.66 7.04 -18.42
C MET A 472 1.25 5.91 -17.58
N GLY A 473 0.79 4.68 -17.77
CA GLY A 473 1.36 3.51 -17.07
C GLY A 473 2.81 3.24 -17.45
N ALA A 474 3.14 3.36 -18.75
CA ALA A 474 4.50 3.25 -19.22
C ALA A 474 5.41 4.39 -18.69
N LEU A 475 4.88 5.61 -18.59
CA LEU A 475 5.58 6.75 -18.00
C LEU A 475 5.89 6.50 -16.52
N ALA A 476 4.91 6.07 -15.74
CA ALA A 476 5.09 5.76 -14.32
C ALA A 476 6.14 4.64 -14.12
N TYR A 477 6.08 3.59 -14.94
CA TYR A 477 7.04 2.49 -14.94
C TYR A 477 8.47 2.98 -15.21
N ASP A 478 8.66 3.75 -16.27
CA ASP A 478 9.96 4.24 -16.72
C ASP A 478 10.54 5.26 -15.73
N LEU A 479 9.72 6.18 -15.23
CA LEU A 479 10.16 7.18 -14.26
C LEU A 479 10.58 6.53 -12.93
N GLY A 480 9.88 5.48 -12.51
CA GLY A 480 10.26 4.68 -11.35
C GLY A 480 11.55 3.89 -11.54
N ASN A 481 12.08 3.75 -12.75
CA ASN A 481 13.37 3.09 -13.03
C ASN A 481 14.55 4.06 -13.21
N VAL A 482 14.35 5.38 -13.10
CA VAL A 482 15.48 6.34 -13.21
C VAL A 482 16.43 6.29 -12.00
N TYR A 483 16.07 5.61 -10.92
CA TYR A 483 16.98 5.36 -9.80
C TYR A 483 18.18 4.49 -10.18
N GLN A 484 18.07 3.72 -11.24
CA GLN A 484 19.15 2.88 -11.80
C GLN A 484 20.12 3.75 -12.59
N ILE A 485 21.00 4.43 -11.90
CA ILE A 485 22.06 5.25 -12.49
C ILE A 485 23.33 4.39 -12.57
N PRO A 486 24.03 4.34 -13.73
CA PRO A 486 25.26 3.61 -13.87
C PRO A 486 26.27 3.97 -12.77
N HIS A 487 27.08 2.99 -12.36
CA HIS A 487 28.12 3.11 -11.34
C HIS A 487 27.66 3.50 -9.93
N VAL A 488 26.38 3.81 -9.73
CA VAL A 488 25.83 4.06 -8.38
C VAL A 488 25.62 2.73 -7.67
N PRO A 489 26.26 2.49 -6.51
CA PRO A 489 26.00 1.31 -5.70
C PRO A 489 24.55 1.27 -5.23
N ARG A 490 24.00 0.05 -5.12
CA ARG A 490 22.66 -0.15 -4.56
C ARG A 490 22.56 0.48 -3.17
N ILE A 491 21.54 1.28 -2.97
CA ILE A 491 21.20 1.89 -1.68
C ILE A 491 20.01 1.13 -1.12
N HIS A 492 20.19 0.54 0.05
CA HIS A 492 19.11 -0.19 0.72
C HIS A 492 17.95 0.75 1.03
N ASN A 493 16.76 0.35 0.67
CA ASN A 493 15.49 1.04 0.91
C ASN A 493 15.46 2.52 0.49
N SER A 494 16.23 2.89 -0.55
CA SER A 494 16.31 4.28 -1.01
C SER A 494 16.89 4.38 -2.43
N SER A 495 16.94 5.61 -2.96
CA SER A 495 17.67 5.96 -4.19
C SER A 495 18.71 7.06 -3.94
N VAL A 496 19.74 7.11 -4.78
CA VAL A 496 20.78 8.16 -4.70
C VAL A 496 20.20 9.55 -4.89
N LEU A 497 19.26 9.70 -5.83
CA LEU A 497 18.62 10.99 -6.11
C LEU A 497 17.85 11.51 -4.89
N PHE A 498 17.15 10.63 -4.18
CA PHE A 498 16.49 11.00 -2.93
C PHE A 498 17.49 11.43 -1.85
N ARG A 499 18.57 10.67 -1.65
CA ARG A 499 19.57 10.96 -0.61
C ARG A 499 20.34 12.25 -0.85
N VAL A 500 20.65 12.54 -2.09
CA VAL A 500 21.29 13.81 -2.48
C VAL A 500 20.41 15.01 -2.08
N LEU A 501 19.10 14.89 -2.19
CA LEU A 501 18.14 15.92 -1.79
C LEU A 501 17.98 16.03 -0.26
N GLN A 502 18.17 14.96 0.48
CA GLN A 502 18.11 15.00 1.94
C GLN A 502 19.36 15.65 2.57
N GLY A 503 20.35 16.04 1.75
CA GLY A 503 21.59 16.64 2.22
C GLY A 503 22.48 15.67 2.99
N ASP A 504 22.29 14.38 2.79
CA ASP A 504 23.04 13.33 3.46
C ASP A 504 24.46 13.23 2.92
N THR A 505 25.41 13.81 3.65
CA THR A 505 26.82 13.84 3.27
C THR A 505 27.50 12.46 3.32
N ALA A 506 26.96 11.51 4.05
CA ALA A 506 27.47 10.13 4.09
C ALA A 506 27.40 9.44 2.72
N TYR A 507 26.53 9.92 1.82
CA TYR A 507 26.44 9.41 0.45
C TYR A 507 27.43 10.02 -0.52
N GLN A 508 28.13 11.10 -0.17
CA GLN A 508 29.21 11.65 -1.02
C GLN A 508 30.31 10.63 -1.26
N ASP A 509 30.63 9.81 -0.26
CA ASP A 509 31.60 8.73 -0.40
C ASP A 509 31.15 7.62 -1.38
N ARG A 510 29.84 7.46 -1.59
CA ARG A 510 29.27 6.51 -2.54
C ARG A 510 29.26 7.00 -3.99
N LEU A 511 29.54 8.28 -4.21
CA LEU A 511 29.64 8.87 -5.55
C LEU A 511 31.07 8.77 -6.14
N LYS A 512 32.01 8.11 -5.49
CA LYS A 512 33.43 8.08 -5.92
C LYS A 512 33.64 7.49 -7.31
N ASP A 513 32.82 6.50 -7.69
CA ASP A 513 32.92 5.82 -8.97
C ASP A 513 31.86 6.31 -9.98
N VAL A 514 31.04 7.29 -9.60
CA VAL A 514 29.97 7.86 -10.42
C VAL A 514 30.50 9.06 -11.17
N THR A 515 30.20 9.15 -12.46
CA THR A 515 30.66 10.24 -13.34
C THR A 515 29.60 11.31 -13.53
N ALA A 516 29.99 12.48 -14.04
CA ALA A 516 29.05 13.50 -14.44
C ALA A 516 28.11 13.00 -15.56
N GLU A 517 28.65 12.25 -16.52
CA GLU A 517 27.89 11.65 -17.63
C GLU A 517 26.75 10.75 -17.15
N ASP A 518 26.91 10.04 -16.02
CA ASP A 518 25.89 9.19 -15.44
C ASP A 518 24.65 10.01 -15.02
N PHE A 519 24.86 11.16 -14.40
CA PHE A 519 23.76 12.05 -13.99
C PHE A 519 23.21 12.89 -15.14
N GLU A 520 24.03 13.28 -16.11
CA GLU A 520 23.58 13.93 -17.35
C GLU A 520 22.66 12.99 -18.15
N GLY A 521 23.06 11.73 -18.32
CA GLY A 521 22.24 10.71 -18.95
C GLY A 521 20.93 10.45 -18.19
N ALA A 522 20.97 10.49 -16.84
CA ALA A 522 19.75 10.40 -16.04
C ALA A 522 18.81 11.61 -16.27
N GLN A 523 19.35 12.83 -16.35
CA GLN A 523 18.57 14.04 -16.66
C GLN A 523 17.89 13.96 -18.03
N GLU A 524 18.63 13.55 -19.06
CA GLU A 524 18.08 13.38 -20.42
C GLU A 524 16.96 12.35 -20.43
N ARG A 525 17.16 11.21 -19.75
CA ARG A 525 16.15 10.17 -19.63
C ARG A 525 14.89 10.68 -18.92
N ILE A 526 15.02 11.40 -17.81
CA ILE A 526 13.89 12.00 -17.09
C ILE A 526 13.15 12.98 -17.99
N ALA A 527 13.86 13.85 -18.71
CA ALA A 527 13.26 14.82 -19.62
C ALA A 527 12.48 14.14 -20.74
N ALA A 528 13.04 13.10 -21.36
CA ALA A 528 12.37 12.31 -22.39
C ALA A 528 11.10 11.61 -21.89
N ILE A 529 11.12 11.08 -20.65
CA ILE A 529 9.95 10.46 -20.02
C ILE A 529 8.86 11.51 -19.78
N LEU A 530 9.21 12.66 -19.19
CA LEU A 530 8.25 13.72 -18.87
C LEU A 530 7.62 14.36 -20.11
N ALA A 531 8.34 14.44 -21.23
CA ALA A 531 7.78 14.93 -22.50
C ALA A 531 6.56 14.12 -22.97
N ARG A 532 6.42 12.88 -22.52
CA ARG A 532 5.27 12.01 -22.82
C ARG A 532 4.00 12.37 -22.04
N LEU A 533 4.06 13.21 -21.02
CA LEU A 533 2.89 13.62 -20.23
C LEU A 533 1.79 14.25 -21.10
N ASP A 534 2.18 15.00 -22.15
CA ASP A 534 1.24 15.65 -23.05
C ASP A 534 0.51 14.66 -23.97
N ASP A 535 1.07 13.47 -24.17
CA ASP A 535 0.49 12.41 -25.00
C ASP A 535 -0.55 11.56 -24.23
N THR A 536 -0.63 11.70 -22.91
CA THR A 536 -1.60 10.96 -22.09
C THR A 536 -3.03 11.40 -22.38
N ARG A 537 -3.97 10.45 -22.29
CA ARG A 537 -5.40 10.64 -22.52
C ARG A 537 -6.24 10.13 -21.35
N MET A 538 -5.76 10.39 -20.14
CA MET A 538 -6.45 9.97 -18.91
C MET A 538 -7.86 10.56 -18.85
N THR A 539 -8.83 9.73 -18.44
CA THR A 539 -10.24 10.10 -18.28
C THR A 539 -10.71 10.03 -16.83
N CYS A 540 -9.83 9.64 -15.90
CA CYS A 540 -10.13 9.66 -14.46
C CYS A 540 -10.37 11.10 -13.96
N PRO A 541 -11.21 11.27 -12.90
CA PRO A 541 -11.57 12.60 -12.41
C PRO A 541 -10.39 13.47 -11.95
N ASP A 542 -9.29 12.84 -11.51
CA ASP A 542 -8.08 13.48 -11.01
C ASP A 542 -6.91 13.48 -12.01
N ALA A 543 -7.20 13.32 -13.32
CA ALA A 543 -6.18 13.24 -14.38
C ALA A 543 -5.19 14.41 -14.35
N ASP A 544 -5.69 15.66 -14.25
CA ASP A 544 -4.83 16.85 -14.22
C ASP A 544 -3.96 16.91 -12.95
N LEU A 545 -4.49 16.44 -11.81
CA LEU A 545 -3.74 16.35 -10.58
C LEU A 545 -2.61 15.32 -10.71
N ILE A 546 -2.89 14.14 -11.26
CA ILE A 546 -1.90 13.08 -11.52
C ILE A 546 -0.78 13.59 -12.44
N LYS A 547 -1.12 14.31 -13.53
CA LYS A 547 -0.11 14.91 -14.40
C LYS A 547 0.83 15.85 -13.65
N ARG A 548 0.27 16.73 -12.82
CA ARG A 548 1.05 17.68 -12.02
C ARG A 548 1.90 16.96 -10.97
N GLU A 549 1.40 15.90 -10.33
CA GLU A 549 2.14 15.10 -9.36
C GLU A 549 3.37 14.44 -10.02
N PHE A 550 3.21 13.81 -11.18
CA PHE A 550 4.34 13.22 -11.92
C PHE A 550 5.30 14.28 -12.49
N ALA A 551 4.78 15.41 -12.98
CA ALA A 551 5.61 16.52 -13.43
C ALA A 551 6.49 17.07 -12.29
N ASN A 552 5.91 17.27 -11.09
CA ASN A 552 6.67 17.77 -9.95
C ASN A 552 7.65 16.73 -9.38
N ALA A 553 7.28 15.44 -9.38
CA ALA A 553 8.21 14.35 -9.06
C ALA A 553 9.41 14.33 -10.02
N GLY A 554 9.15 14.45 -11.32
CA GLY A 554 10.20 14.54 -12.34
C GLY A 554 11.08 15.79 -12.20
N ARG A 555 10.50 16.94 -11.88
CA ARG A 555 11.25 18.18 -11.58
C ARG A 555 12.19 17.97 -10.39
N LEU A 556 11.71 17.33 -9.32
CA LEU A 556 12.52 17.04 -8.14
C LEU A 556 13.66 16.06 -8.45
N LEU A 557 13.42 15.05 -9.31
CA LEU A 557 14.47 14.14 -9.79
C LEU A 557 15.52 14.87 -10.63
N GLN A 558 15.12 15.78 -11.54
CA GLN A 558 16.05 16.61 -12.31
C GLN A 558 16.86 17.53 -11.41
N HIS A 559 16.22 18.11 -10.38
CA HIS A 559 16.92 18.93 -9.37
C HIS A 559 17.96 18.09 -8.62
N ALA A 560 17.64 16.84 -8.28
CA ALA A 560 18.57 15.92 -7.64
C ALA A 560 19.80 15.62 -8.53
N CYS A 561 19.60 15.41 -9.83
CA CYS A 561 20.71 15.22 -10.77
C CYS A 561 21.61 16.46 -10.84
N ARG A 562 21.04 17.67 -10.96
CA ARG A 562 21.82 18.94 -10.93
C ARG A 562 22.59 19.10 -9.62
N ARG A 563 21.98 18.74 -8.50
CA ARG A 563 22.67 18.76 -7.19
C ARG A 563 23.81 17.75 -7.13
N ALA A 564 23.63 16.55 -7.68
CA ALA A 564 24.67 15.53 -7.75
C ALA A 564 25.85 16.01 -8.62
N LEU A 565 25.59 16.61 -9.79
CA LEU A 565 26.62 17.22 -10.64
C LEU A 565 27.41 18.30 -9.91
N GLN A 566 26.75 19.15 -9.12
CA GLN A 566 27.40 20.14 -8.27
C GLN A 566 28.32 19.47 -7.24
N LEU A 567 27.89 18.39 -6.61
CA LEU A 567 28.70 17.63 -5.65
C LEU A 567 29.92 16.96 -6.31
N LEU A 568 29.85 16.65 -7.60
CA LEU A 568 30.95 16.15 -8.43
C LEU A 568 31.88 17.27 -8.94
N GLY A 569 31.63 18.54 -8.58
CA GLY A 569 32.47 19.66 -8.91
C GLY A 569 32.11 20.44 -10.17
N GLN A 570 30.96 20.15 -10.80
CA GLN A 570 30.48 20.98 -11.91
C GLN A 570 30.00 22.35 -11.41
N GLU A 571 30.34 23.41 -12.15
CA GLU A 571 29.83 24.74 -11.86
C GLU A 571 28.32 24.81 -12.12
N THR A 572 27.58 25.23 -11.11
CA THR A 572 26.14 25.45 -11.18
C THR A 572 25.79 26.83 -10.65
N ASP A 573 24.88 27.51 -11.31
CA ASP A 573 24.34 28.76 -10.80
C ASP A 573 23.39 28.48 -9.61
N LYS A 574 23.86 28.80 -8.41
CA LYS A 574 23.11 28.60 -7.17
C LYS A 574 21.78 29.37 -7.16
N SER A 575 21.70 30.52 -7.82
CA SER A 575 20.47 31.31 -7.89
C SER A 575 19.41 30.60 -8.73
N VAL A 576 19.82 29.98 -9.81
CA VAL A 576 18.94 29.14 -10.66
C VAL A 576 18.48 27.88 -9.89
N MET A 577 19.42 27.25 -9.16
CA MET A 577 19.09 26.09 -8.32
C MET A 577 18.08 26.43 -7.21
N LEU A 578 18.26 27.60 -6.56
CA LEU A 578 17.34 28.04 -5.52
C LEU A 578 15.96 28.37 -6.10
N ALA A 579 15.89 29.07 -7.24
CA ALA A 579 14.63 29.40 -7.89
C ALA A 579 13.84 28.14 -8.30
N ASP A 580 14.51 27.16 -8.89
CA ASP A 580 13.91 25.86 -9.26
C ASP A 580 13.40 25.09 -8.04
N LEU A 581 14.17 25.09 -6.94
CA LEU A 581 13.75 24.45 -5.69
C LEU A 581 12.51 25.13 -5.09
N GLU A 582 12.47 26.47 -5.05
CA GLU A 582 11.32 27.22 -4.52
C GLU A 582 10.05 26.98 -5.33
N GLU A 583 10.16 26.91 -6.64
CA GLU A 583 9.04 26.58 -7.52
C GLU A 583 8.52 25.15 -7.28
N THR A 584 9.45 24.19 -7.15
CA THR A 584 9.13 22.79 -6.81
C THR A 584 8.43 22.68 -5.46
N ILE A 585 8.89 23.40 -4.44
CA ILE A 585 8.29 23.45 -3.10
C ILE A 585 6.91 24.10 -3.14
N ALA A 586 6.71 25.16 -3.90
CA ALA A 586 5.42 25.82 -4.03
C ALA A 586 4.37 24.88 -4.63
N GLU A 587 4.75 24.13 -5.67
CA GLU A 587 3.91 23.12 -6.27
C GLU A 587 3.66 21.95 -5.31
N HIS A 588 4.69 21.47 -4.60
CA HIS A 588 4.54 20.40 -3.59
C HIS A 588 3.48 20.76 -2.53
N LYS A 589 3.45 21.99 -2.04
CA LYS A 589 2.42 22.45 -1.08
C LYS A 589 1.01 22.33 -1.66
N THR A 590 0.84 22.75 -2.91
CA THR A 590 -0.45 22.69 -3.61
C THR A 590 -0.93 21.24 -3.78
N LEU A 591 -0.03 20.38 -4.26
CA LEU A 591 -0.31 18.96 -4.51
C LEU A 591 -0.55 18.18 -3.21
N TRP A 592 0.19 18.52 -2.13
CA TRP A 592 -0.06 17.94 -0.82
C TRP A 592 -1.50 18.17 -0.38
N LEU A 593 -1.96 19.43 -0.38
CA LEU A 593 -3.29 19.82 0.10
C LEU A 593 -4.43 19.34 -0.80
N ALA A 594 -4.14 18.89 -2.01
CA ALA A 594 -5.14 18.31 -2.90
C ALA A 594 -5.60 16.90 -2.46
N ARG A 595 -4.72 16.16 -1.77
CA ARG A 595 -5.01 14.79 -1.32
C ARG A 595 -4.93 14.58 0.18
N ASN A 596 -4.21 15.46 0.89
CA ASN A 596 -3.88 15.26 2.30
C ASN A 596 -4.31 16.46 3.15
N ARG A 597 -4.41 16.21 4.44
CA ARG A 597 -4.65 17.22 5.46
C ARG A 597 -3.43 18.10 5.66
N PRO A 598 -3.57 19.30 6.22
CA PRO A 598 -2.45 20.23 6.39
C PRO A 598 -1.39 19.80 7.43
N GLY A 599 -1.75 18.92 8.37
CA GLY A 599 -0.80 18.40 9.35
C GLY A 599 0.37 17.67 8.69
N GLY A 600 1.57 17.78 9.27
CA GLY A 600 2.80 17.19 8.76
C GLY A 600 3.44 17.92 7.56
N LEU A 601 2.70 18.77 6.85
CA LEU A 601 3.26 19.53 5.72
C LEU A 601 4.47 20.38 6.13
N ALA A 602 4.41 21.03 7.30
CA ALA A 602 5.52 21.83 7.81
C ALA A 602 6.78 20.98 8.05
N ASP A 603 6.62 19.76 8.55
CA ASP A 603 7.73 18.84 8.82
C ASP A 603 8.32 18.27 7.52
N SER A 604 7.47 17.91 6.56
CA SER A 604 7.90 17.56 5.20
C SER A 604 8.72 18.68 4.56
N LEU A 605 8.29 19.93 4.67
CA LEU A 605 8.97 21.10 4.10
C LEU A 605 10.30 21.41 4.78
N LYS A 606 10.45 21.15 6.09
CA LYS A 606 11.73 21.31 6.79
C LYS A 606 12.86 20.51 6.15
N ARG A 607 12.55 19.40 5.51
CA ARG A 607 13.54 18.59 4.80
C ARG A 607 14.20 19.31 3.63
N PHE A 608 13.55 20.30 3.02
CA PHE A 608 14.13 21.13 1.96
C PHE A 608 15.05 22.24 2.48
N GLU A 609 15.04 22.56 3.78
CA GLU A 609 15.84 23.67 4.33
C GLU A 609 17.34 23.46 4.21
N ALA A 610 17.81 22.21 4.29
CA ALA A 610 19.22 21.88 4.10
C ALA A 610 19.69 22.23 2.68
N LEU A 611 18.86 21.95 1.66
CA LEU A 611 19.13 22.32 0.27
C LEU A 611 19.11 23.83 0.08
N ARG A 612 18.12 24.53 0.62
CA ARG A 612 18.06 26.01 0.58
C ARG A 612 19.35 26.63 1.11
N LYS A 613 19.81 26.19 2.29
CA LYS A 613 21.06 26.68 2.90
C LYS A 613 22.30 26.41 2.04
N ALA A 614 22.31 25.30 1.28
CA ALA A 614 23.42 24.96 0.40
C ALA A 614 23.52 25.88 -0.83
N TYR A 615 22.42 26.56 -1.21
CA TYR A 615 22.34 27.44 -2.37
C TYR A 615 22.47 28.94 -1.98
N LEU A 616 22.22 29.30 -0.75
CA LEU A 616 22.46 30.64 -0.20
C LEU A 616 23.96 30.83 0.09
#